data_96aad0ba8560f307475c3612e2abebe8
#
_entry.id   96aad0ba8560f307475c3612e2abebe8
#
_cell.length_a   1.000
_cell.length_b   1.000
_cell.length_c   1.000
_cell.angle_alpha   90.00
_cell.angle_beta   90.00
_cell.angle_gamma   90.00
#
_symmetry.space_group_name_H-M   'P 1'
#
loop_
_entity.id
_entity.type
_entity.pdbx_description
1 polymer ?
#
loop_
_entity_poly.entity_id
_entity_poly.type
_entity_poly.pdbx_seq_one_letter_code
_entity_poly.pdbx_strand_id
1 'polypeptide(L)'
;MIHLPAVSIIIPVYRAERFLSRCLRSVAAQTFTDWECLLIDDGSPDQSASICREFAAKDPRFLLFQQENGGPGAARNTGLRLAKGEFVLFLDSDDLWPPYFLQTVLQLQKEQPHRLVLWAYTDDVAGLAPSAAPVTPEFYGRKQMGRLFLDGFLYYVWNKLFRLDLVRTANLAFQTDLRYGEDLTFCMEYIRHWFAAPGSEGVAFCRAPLYYYETGNEASITYLYKPCYCEDEVRLTGRLLGWFSEDFPLQTPEQAPFFIHLLRTIAGGLSVDLAQPDGYALARRHLTCPTVQNLLAQAAGIDAYTPFWLPMRRGWVRLSALLGRWRLSGSRWYHRVYWAGYHLHSLRTGKKSPVIL
;
A
#
# COMPACT_ATOMS: atom_id res chain seq x y z
N MET A 1 -1.17 33.71 19.53
CA MET A 1 -1.78 32.61 18.76
C MET A 1 -0.82 31.44 18.84
N ILE A 2 -1.31 30.25 19.16
CA ILE A 2 -0.49 29.03 19.14
C ILE A 2 -0.20 28.73 17.66
N HIS A 3 1.08 28.74 17.29
CA HIS A 3 1.50 28.34 15.95
C HIS A 3 1.29 26.82 15.84
N LEU A 4 0.48 26.38 14.85
CA LEU A 4 0.32 24.99 14.48
C LEU A 4 1.30 24.67 13.34
N PRO A 5 1.96 23.52 13.35
CA PRO A 5 2.87 23.14 12.28
C PRO A 5 2.11 22.95 10.96
N ALA A 6 2.78 23.18 9.84
CA ALA A 6 2.19 22.89 8.53
C ALA A 6 2.02 21.38 8.33
N VAL A 7 2.94 20.56 8.85
CA VAL A 7 2.96 19.10 8.66
C VAL A 7 3.17 18.36 9.96
N SER A 8 2.37 17.32 10.21
CA SER A 8 2.65 16.29 11.19
C SER A 8 3.21 15.05 10.48
N ILE A 9 4.43 14.67 10.83
CA ILE A 9 5.10 13.46 10.35
C ILE A 9 4.85 12.37 11.39
N ILE A 10 4.27 11.24 10.99
CA ILE A 10 3.98 10.11 11.89
C ILE A 10 4.92 8.95 11.54
N ILE A 11 5.73 8.55 12.52
CA ILE A 11 6.67 7.43 12.40
C ILE A 11 6.30 6.34 13.41
N PRO A 12 5.70 5.22 12.96
CA PRO A 12 5.52 4.05 13.81
C PRO A 12 6.88 3.40 14.03
N VAL A 13 7.22 3.12 15.29
CA VAL A 13 8.52 2.57 15.68
C VAL A 13 8.34 1.26 16.41
N TYR A 14 8.88 0.16 15.88
CA TYR A 14 8.95 -1.14 16.54
C TYR A 14 10.13 -1.94 16.02
N ARG A 15 11.07 -2.32 16.93
CA ARG A 15 12.30 -3.08 16.59
C ARG A 15 13.09 -2.46 15.42
N ALA A 16 13.27 -1.15 15.48
CA ALA A 16 13.87 -0.38 14.39
C ALA A 16 15.31 0.10 14.68
N GLU A 17 15.94 -0.35 15.76
CA GLU A 17 17.25 0.17 16.24
C GLU A 17 18.32 0.27 15.15
N ARG A 18 18.31 -0.66 14.18
CA ARG A 18 19.28 -0.71 13.08
C ARG A 18 19.14 0.46 12.09
N PHE A 19 17.91 0.90 11.84
CA PHE A 19 17.61 1.85 10.75
C PHE A 19 17.14 3.22 11.26
N LEU A 20 16.52 3.26 12.44
CA LEU A 20 15.83 4.41 12.98
C LEU A 20 16.68 5.69 13.01
N SER A 21 17.96 5.60 13.41
CA SER A 21 18.82 6.79 13.49
C SER A 21 19.05 7.45 12.13
N ARG A 22 19.12 6.68 11.02
CA ARG A 22 19.25 7.29 9.69
C ARG A 22 17.91 7.86 9.21
N CYS A 23 16.79 7.20 9.52
CA CYS A 23 15.45 7.70 9.24
C CYS A 23 15.25 9.07 9.90
N LEU A 24 15.47 9.18 11.21
CA LEU A 24 15.28 10.43 11.96
C LEU A 24 16.24 11.54 11.52
N ARG A 25 17.49 11.21 11.14
CA ARG A 25 18.40 12.18 10.54
C ARG A 25 17.87 12.72 9.21
N SER A 26 17.21 11.92 8.39
CA SER A 26 16.61 12.37 7.13
C SER A 26 15.47 13.37 7.35
N VAL A 27 14.71 13.20 8.43
CA VAL A 27 13.67 14.16 8.85
C VAL A 27 14.30 15.45 9.41
N ALA A 28 15.29 15.33 10.29
CA ALA A 28 15.99 16.49 10.87
C ALA A 28 16.68 17.36 9.80
N ALA A 29 17.12 16.74 8.70
CA ALA A 29 17.81 17.40 7.58
C ALA A 29 16.86 18.10 6.58
N GLN A 30 15.52 18.06 6.79
CA GLN A 30 14.58 18.69 5.88
C GLN A 30 14.78 20.21 5.80
N THR A 31 14.83 20.74 4.57
CA THR A 31 15.01 22.19 4.31
C THR A 31 13.78 23.00 4.70
N PHE A 32 12.59 22.44 4.60
CA PHE A 32 11.37 23.01 5.16
C PHE A 32 11.31 22.71 6.65
N THR A 33 11.06 23.71 7.50
CA THR A 33 11.25 23.61 8.97
C THR A 33 9.98 23.60 9.80
N ASP A 34 8.83 23.94 9.21
CA ASP A 34 7.55 24.07 9.92
C ASP A 34 6.81 22.71 9.98
N TRP A 35 7.34 21.80 10.78
CA TRP A 35 6.80 20.47 11.01
C TRP A 35 6.96 20.00 12.45
N GLU A 36 6.11 19.07 12.86
CA GLU A 36 6.30 18.21 14.02
C GLU A 36 6.49 16.76 13.57
N CYS A 37 7.25 15.97 14.33
CA CYS A 37 7.46 14.55 14.08
C CYS A 37 7.03 13.74 15.30
N LEU A 38 5.99 12.94 15.14
CA LEU A 38 5.39 12.10 16.15
C LEU A 38 6.02 10.71 16.06
N LEU A 39 6.93 10.40 16.98
CA LEU A 39 7.57 9.09 17.12
C LEU A 39 6.67 8.23 18.01
N ILE A 40 6.01 7.24 17.43
CA ILE A 40 5.11 6.36 18.16
C ILE A 40 5.81 5.03 18.39
N ASP A 41 6.44 4.89 19.56
CA ASP A 41 7.09 3.64 19.97
C ASP A 41 6.04 2.63 20.40
N ASP A 42 5.84 1.62 19.59
CA ASP A 42 4.83 0.56 19.75
C ASP A 42 5.37 -0.59 20.66
N GLY A 43 5.95 -0.22 21.80
CA GLY A 43 6.46 -1.18 22.78
C GLY A 43 7.72 -1.90 22.31
N SER A 44 8.67 -1.20 21.72
CA SER A 44 9.93 -1.78 21.22
C SER A 44 10.75 -2.42 22.37
N PRO A 45 11.18 -3.69 22.21
CA PRO A 45 12.02 -4.37 23.21
C PRO A 45 13.52 -4.08 23.03
N ASP A 46 13.93 -3.38 21.99
CA ASP A 46 15.30 -3.03 21.61
C ASP A 46 15.64 -1.57 21.95
N GLN A 47 16.73 -1.02 21.38
CA GLN A 47 17.18 0.34 21.64
C GLN A 47 16.36 1.44 20.94
N SER A 48 15.29 1.09 20.19
CA SER A 48 14.49 2.05 19.43
C SER A 48 13.95 3.20 20.29
N ALA A 49 13.37 2.89 21.45
CA ALA A 49 12.85 3.92 22.38
C ALA A 49 13.96 4.85 22.91
N SER A 50 15.18 4.36 23.11
CA SER A 50 16.34 5.17 23.52
C SER A 50 16.76 6.14 22.41
N ILE A 51 16.83 5.66 21.16
CA ILE A 51 17.13 6.48 19.98
C ILE A 51 16.09 7.60 19.84
N CYS A 52 14.79 7.29 19.97
CA CYS A 52 13.73 8.30 19.93
C CYS A 52 13.90 9.38 21.00
N ARG A 53 14.23 8.99 22.25
CA ARG A 53 14.47 9.95 23.34
C ARG A 53 15.64 10.87 23.05
N GLU A 54 16.71 10.37 22.46
CA GLU A 54 17.88 11.18 22.10
C GLU A 54 17.53 12.26 21.05
N PHE A 55 16.73 11.91 20.03
CA PHE A 55 16.27 12.89 19.03
C PHE A 55 15.32 13.91 19.64
N ALA A 56 14.33 13.48 20.44
CA ALA A 56 13.41 14.39 21.10
C ALA A 56 14.10 15.34 22.10
N ALA A 57 15.20 14.92 22.74
CA ALA A 57 15.99 15.77 23.62
C ALA A 57 16.82 16.82 22.88
N LYS A 58 17.19 16.57 21.61
CA LYS A 58 18.03 17.46 20.79
C LYS A 58 17.22 18.46 19.95
N ASP A 59 16.03 18.05 19.51
CA ASP A 59 15.18 18.87 18.64
C ASP A 59 13.72 18.78 19.13
N PRO A 60 13.12 19.88 19.62
CA PRO A 60 11.78 19.89 20.18
C PRO A 60 10.66 19.59 19.18
N ARG A 61 10.96 19.53 17.89
CA ARG A 61 10.00 19.12 16.86
C ARG A 61 9.75 17.61 16.86
N PHE A 62 10.64 16.80 17.42
CA PHE A 62 10.44 15.39 17.64
C PHE A 62 9.73 15.15 18.98
N LEU A 63 8.60 14.47 18.93
CA LEU A 63 7.74 14.18 20.07
C LEU A 63 7.60 12.67 20.21
N LEU A 64 8.11 12.10 21.31
CA LEU A 64 8.02 10.68 21.58
C LEU A 64 6.76 10.34 22.38
N PHE A 65 6.03 9.36 21.89
CA PHE A 65 4.90 8.71 22.56
C PHE A 65 5.14 7.20 22.59
N GLN A 66 4.82 6.58 23.71
CA GLN A 66 4.96 5.13 23.88
C GLN A 66 3.60 4.49 24.14
N GLN A 67 3.38 3.32 23.59
CA GLN A 67 2.18 2.53 23.79
C GLN A 67 2.52 1.04 23.90
N GLU A 68 1.56 0.23 24.38
CA GLU A 68 1.64 -1.22 24.26
C GLU A 68 1.57 -1.64 22.79
N ASN A 69 2.29 -2.71 22.42
CA ASN A 69 2.37 -3.16 21.04
C ASN A 69 0.98 -3.53 20.49
N GLY A 70 0.53 -2.74 19.52
CA GLY A 70 -0.73 -2.90 18.82
C GLY A 70 -0.56 -3.04 17.31
N GLY A 71 0.69 -3.03 16.82
CA GLY A 71 1.02 -3.06 15.40
C GLY A 71 1.03 -1.70 14.71
N PRO A 72 1.55 -1.61 13.47
CA PRO A 72 1.77 -0.34 12.77
C PRO A 72 0.50 0.47 12.58
N GLY A 73 -0.64 -0.16 12.31
CA GLY A 73 -1.92 0.52 12.18
C GLY A 73 -2.35 1.22 13.48
N ALA A 74 -2.19 0.56 14.65
CA ALA A 74 -2.49 1.15 15.95
C ALA A 74 -1.56 2.33 16.26
N ALA A 75 -0.26 2.20 15.97
CA ALA A 75 0.70 3.28 16.13
C ALA A 75 0.37 4.49 15.24
N ARG A 76 0.04 4.25 13.95
CA ARG A 76 -0.39 5.33 13.04
C ARG A 76 -1.69 6.00 13.52
N ASN A 77 -2.65 5.24 14.07
CA ASN A 77 -3.86 5.79 14.66
C ASN A 77 -3.57 6.68 15.86
N THR A 78 -2.62 6.29 16.72
CA THR A 78 -2.17 7.15 17.84
C THR A 78 -1.57 8.43 17.29
N GLY A 79 -0.71 8.37 16.27
CA GLY A 79 -0.15 9.54 15.61
C GLY A 79 -1.23 10.45 15.02
N LEU A 80 -2.25 9.91 14.33
CA LEU A 80 -3.37 10.70 13.77
C LEU A 80 -4.17 11.46 14.84
N ARG A 81 -4.36 10.86 16.03
CA ARG A 81 -5.03 11.55 17.15
C ARG A 81 -4.21 12.73 17.68
N LEU A 82 -2.90 12.59 17.72
CA LEU A 82 -1.96 13.57 18.28
C LEU A 82 -1.55 14.67 17.29
N ALA A 83 -1.63 14.39 15.99
CA ALA A 83 -1.24 15.30 14.91
C ALA A 83 -1.95 16.66 15.00
N LYS A 84 -1.22 17.75 14.73
CA LYS A 84 -1.71 19.14 14.79
C LYS A 84 -1.53 19.87 13.45
N GLY A 85 -0.76 19.32 12.53
CA GLY A 85 -0.48 19.91 11.22
C GLY A 85 -1.71 20.00 10.33
N GLU A 86 -1.64 20.88 9.35
CA GLU A 86 -2.64 20.91 8.27
C GLU A 86 -2.59 19.62 7.46
N PHE A 87 -1.38 19.16 7.21
CA PHE A 87 -1.11 17.90 6.48
C PHE A 87 -0.51 16.84 7.39
N VAL A 88 -0.74 15.57 7.01
CA VAL A 88 -0.12 14.40 7.63
C VAL A 88 0.69 13.64 6.58
N LEU A 89 1.88 13.23 7.00
CA LEU A 89 2.76 12.34 6.28
C LEU A 89 3.11 11.14 7.15
N PHE A 90 3.20 9.98 6.54
CA PHE A 90 3.72 8.77 7.18
C PHE A 90 5.12 8.47 6.64
N LEU A 91 6.00 8.03 7.53
CA LEU A 91 7.33 7.55 7.21
C LEU A 91 7.60 6.29 8.02
N ASP A 92 7.94 5.21 7.34
CA ASP A 92 8.32 3.98 8.04
C ASP A 92 9.72 4.11 8.64
N SER A 93 9.95 3.49 9.80
CA SER A 93 11.15 3.72 10.63
C SER A 93 12.46 3.19 10.04
N ASP A 94 12.39 2.43 8.96
CA ASP A 94 13.52 1.90 8.19
C ASP A 94 13.79 2.66 6.88
N ASP A 95 12.91 3.57 6.48
CA ASP A 95 12.97 4.34 5.25
C ASP A 95 13.61 5.73 5.44
N LEU A 96 13.76 6.50 4.36
CA LEU A 96 14.28 7.87 4.44
C LEU A 96 13.79 8.78 3.31
N TRP A 97 13.90 10.08 3.56
CA TRP A 97 13.59 11.14 2.62
C TRP A 97 14.84 11.93 2.20
N PRO A 98 14.90 12.44 0.96
CA PRO A 98 15.91 13.45 0.59
C PRO A 98 15.63 14.77 1.33
N PRO A 99 16.65 15.62 1.55
CA PRO A 99 16.52 16.85 2.38
C PRO A 99 15.47 17.85 1.90
N TYR A 100 15.14 17.86 0.63
CA TYR A 100 14.16 18.78 0.01
C TYR A 100 12.76 18.16 -0.14
N PHE A 101 12.50 16.97 0.39
CA PHE A 101 11.24 16.26 0.24
C PHE A 101 10.03 17.09 0.66
N LEU A 102 10.02 17.60 1.90
CA LEU A 102 8.90 18.39 2.42
C LEU A 102 8.67 19.66 1.58
N GLN A 103 9.75 20.36 1.23
CA GLN A 103 9.63 21.55 0.40
C GLN A 103 9.00 21.24 -0.95
N THR A 104 9.40 20.14 -1.60
CA THR A 104 8.91 19.72 -2.91
C THR A 104 7.42 19.35 -2.87
N VAL A 105 7.01 18.50 -1.91
CA VAL A 105 5.61 18.04 -1.86
C VAL A 105 4.65 19.13 -1.42
N LEU A 106 5.07 20.05 -0.54
CA LEU A 106 4.26 21.20 -0.11
C LEU A 106 4.16 22.25 -1.20
N GLN A 107 5.24 22.49 -1.96
CA GLN A 107 5.20 23.39 -3.11
C GLN A 107 4.23 22.83 -4.17
N LEU A 108 4.31 21.53 -4.48
CA LEU A 108 3.40 20.88 -5.39
C LEU A 108 1.93 20.98 -4.91
N GLN A 109 1.68 20.79 -3.61
CA GLN A 109 0.35 20.96 -3.03
C GLN A 109 -0.17 22.40 -3.14
N LYS A 110 0.69 23.38 -2.94
CA LYS A 110 0.35 24.80 -3.10
C LYS A 110 0.00 25.14 -4.55
N GLU A 111 0.70 24.57 -5.51
CA GLU A 111 0.43 24.73 -6.95
C GLU A 111 -0.82 23.95 -7.41
N GLN A 112 -1.15 22.86 -6.72
CA GLN A 112 -2.25 21.96 -7.05
C GLN A 112 -3.20 21.76 -5.83
N PRO A 113 -3.83 22.83 -5.30
CA PRO A 113 -4.56 22.80 -4.02
C PRO A 113 -5.79 21.88 -4.04
N HIS A 114 -6.32 21.57 -5.22
CA HIS A 114 -7.51 20.74 -5.44
C HIS A 114 -7.17 19.30 -5.83
N ARG A 115 -5.88 18.92 -5.79
CA ARG A 115 -5.40 17.59 -6.16
C ARG A 115 -4.71 16.90 -4.99
N LEU A 116 -4.97 15.62 -4.84
CA LEU A 116 -4.21 14.77 -3.91
C LEU A 116 -2.80 14.56 -4.46
N VAL A 117 -1.80 14.96 -3.72
CA VAL A 117 -0.39 14.80 -4.13
C VAL A 117 0.12 13.42 -3.78
N LEU A 118 0.63 12.71 -4.78
CA LEU A 118 1.32 11.43 -4.68
C LEU A 118 2.72 11.53 -5.30
N TRP A 119 3.63 10.63 -4.90
CA TRP A 119 4.99 10.54 -5.48
C TRP A 119 5.46 9.10 -5.67
N ALA A 120 6.44 8.94 -6.54
CA ALA A 120 7.15 7.69 -6.76
C ALA A 120 8.22 7.47 -5.69
N TYR A 121 8.71 6.23 -5.62
CA TYR A 121 9.74 5.79 -4.70
C TYR A 121 10.82 4.98 -5.42
N THR A 122 11.91 4.72 -4.72
CA THR A 122 13.02 3.88 -5.18
C THR A 122 13.56 3.03 -4.02
N ASP A 123 14.11 1.88 -4.31
CA ASP A 123 14.87 1.02 -3.40
C ASP A 123 16.40 1.19 -3.57
N ASP A 124 16.82 2.12 -4.42
CA ASP A 124 18.20 2.54 -4.59
C ASP A 124 18.37 4.00 -4.13
N VAL A 125 19.21 4.23 -3.11
CA VAL A 125 19.51 5.59 -2.60
C VAL A 125 20.02 6.52 -3.72
N ALA A 126 20.81 5.99 -4.66
CA ALA A 126 21.29 6.75 -5.81
C ALA A 126 20.17 7.13 -6.79
N GLY A 127 19.04 6.41 -6.75
CA GLY A 127 17.86 6.68 -7.55
C GLY A 127 16.98 7.83 -7.02
N LEU A 128 17.23 8.31 -5.79
CA LEU A 128 16.52 9.48 -5.27
C LEU A 128 16.74 10.70 -6.18
N ALA A 129 15.70 11.48 -6.39
CA ALA A 129 15.79 12.71 -7.17
C ALA A 129 16.94 13.60 -6.65
N PRO A 130 17.81 14.13 -7.52
CA PRO A 130 19.08 14.73 -7.07
C PRO A 130 18.94 16.14 -6.47
N SER A 131 17.79 16.79 -6.65
CA SER A 131 17.56 18.17 -6.18
C SER A 131 16.07 18.51 -6.08
N ALA A 132 15.78 19.65 -5.43
CA ALA A 132 14.46 20.29 -5.41
C ALA A 132 14.07 20.91 -6.78
N ALA A 133 14.42 20.28 -7.89
CA ALA A 133 14.06 20.78 -9.23
C ALA A 133 12.53 20.87 -9.37
N PRO A 134 12.01 21.80 -10.17
CA PRO A 134 10.58 21.86 -10.45
C PRO A 134 10.08 20.51 -10.96
N VAL A 135 9.07 19.97 -10.29
CA VAL A 135 8.46 18.70 -10.65
C VAL A 135 7.21 18.98 -11.46
N THR A 136 7.16 18.48 -12.70
CA THR A 136 5.93 18.52 -13.50
C THR A 136 5.09 17.29 -13.14
N PRO A 137 3.93 17.45 -12.47
CA PRO A 137 3.11 16.31 -12.10
C PRO A 137 2.33 15.78 -13.29
N GLU A 138 2.04 14.48 -13.25
CA GLU A 138 1.01 13.85 -14.08
C GLU A 138 -0.34 13.94 -13.36
N PHE A 139 -1.43 14.11 -14.11
CA PHE A 139 -2.76 14.26 -13.54
C PHE A 139 -3.62 13.04 -13.80
N TYR A 140 -4.28 12.56 -12.74
CA TYR A 140 -5.15 11.40 -12.78
C TYR A 140 -6.52 11.75 -12.21
N GLY A 141 -7.56 11.54 -13.01
CA GLY A 141 -8.94 11.68 -12.55
C GLY A 141 -9.50 10.35 -12.00
N ARG A 142 -10.75 10.39 -11.54
CA ARG A 142 -11.46 9.22 -10.97
C ARG A 142 -11.39 7.97 -11.87
N LYS A 143 -11.53 8.12 -13.18
CA LYS A 143 -11.52 7.01 -14.16
C LYS A 143 -10.14 6.36 -14.34
N GLN A 144 -9.09 6.96 -13.83
CA GLN A 144 -7.71 6.49 -13.98
C GLN A 144 -7.16 5.88 -12.67
N MET A 145 -7.99 5.78 -11.63
CA MET A 145 -7.56 5.16 -10.36
C MET A 145 -7.20 3.69 -10.53
N GLY A 146 -7.87 2.96 -11.44
CA GLY A 146 -7.49 1.59 -11.79
C GLY A 146 -6.05 1.49 -12.28
N ARG A 147 -5.58 2.45 -13.06
CA ARG A 147 -4.20 2.52 -13.52
C ARG A 147 -3.22 2.71 -12.36
N LEU A 148 -3.46 3.70 -11.49
CA LEU A 148 -2.61 3.95 -10.32
C LEU A 148 -2.60 2.77 -9.35
N PHE A 149 -3.72 2.04 -9.22
CA PHE A 149 -3.78 0.81 -8.45
C PHE A 149 -2.87 -0.27 -9.03
N LEU A 150 -2.98 -0.54 -10.34
CA LEU A 150 -2.19 -1.57 -11.01
C LEU A 150 -0.69 -1.24 -11.06
N ASP A 151 -0.34 0.04 -11.12
CA ASP A 151 1.04 0.51 -11.02
C ASP A 151 1.59 0.47 -9.58
N GLY A 152 0.77 0.09 -8.58
CA GLY A 152 1.19 -0.08 -7.18
C GLY A 152 1.17 1.19 -6.33
N PHE A 153 0.80 2.35 -6.88
CA PHE A 153 0.89 3.63 -6.16
C PHE A 153 -0.22 3.89 -5.16
N LEU A 154 -1.29 3.09 -5.13
CA LEU A 154 -2.37 3.25 -4.17
C LEU A 154 -2.18 2.44 -2.87
N TYR A 155 -1.24 1.50 -2.84
CA TYR A 155 -1.07 0.56 -1.72
C TYR A 155 -0.50 1.19 -0.46
N TYR A 156 0.39 2.18 -0.59
CA TYR A 156 1.23 2.65 0.50
C TYR A 156 0.74 3.97 1.08
N VAL A 157 0.81 4.13 2.39
CA VAL A 157 0.48 5.39 3.08
C VAL A 157 1.60 6.43 2.97
N TRP A 158 2.84 5.99 2.84
CA TRP A 158 4.01 6.85 2.85
C TRP A 158 4.29 7.59 1.53
N ASN A 159 3.49 7.37 0.48
CA ASN A 159 3.63 8.07 -0.81
C ASN A 159 2.49 9.06 -1.10
N LYS A 160 1.83 9.58 -0.07
CA LYS A 160 0.68 10.50 -0.21
C LYS A 160 0.72 11.60 0.85
N LEU A 161 0.31 12.80 0.46
CA LEU A 161 0.11 13.93 1.37
C LEU A 161 -1.36 13.96 1.80
N PHE A 162 -1.64 13.66 3.05
CA PHE A 162 -3.00 13.63 3.58
C PHE A 162 -3.37 14.96 4.22
N ARG A 163 -4.58 15.45 3.98
CA ARG A 163 -5.17 16.57 4.73
C ARG A 163 -5.75 16.04 6.04
N LEU A 164 -5.30 16.58 7.16
CA LEU A 164 -5.73 16.12 8.48
C LEU A 164 -7.21 16.41 8.75
N ASP A 165 -7.73 17.55 8.24
CA ASP A 165 -9.15 17.90 8.37
C ASP A 165 -10.07 16.85 7.68
N LEU A 166 -9.68 16.36 6.49
CA LEU A 166 -10.42 15.32 5.79
C LEU A 166 -10.35 13.98 6.55
N VAL A 167 -9.17 13.61 7.07
CA VAL A 167 -9.03 12.39 7.91
C VAL A 167 -9.97 12.45 9.10
N ARG A 168 -10.07 13.61 9.77
CA ARG A 168 -10.91 13.80 10.94
C ARG A 168 -12.40 13.86 10.63
N THR A 169 -12.80 14.63 9.62
CA THR A 169 -14.22 14.77 9.25
C THR A 169 -14.81 13.48 8.70
N ALA A 170 -14.00 12.68 7.99
CA ALA A 170 -14.40 11.37 7.51
C ALA A 170 -14.18 10.23 8.55
N ASN A 171 -13.69 10.57 9.76
CA ASN A 171 -13.39 9.62 10.84
C ASN A 171 -12.54 8.42 10.38
N LEU A 172 -11.50 8.70 9.56
CA LEU A 172 -10.65 7.66 8.98
C LEU A 172 -9.65 7.15 10.01
N ALA A 173 -9.50 5.84 10.08
CA ALA A 173 -8.53 5.16 10.92
C ALA A 173 -8.02 3.88 10.25
N PHE A 174 -6.80 3.49 10.59
CA PHE A 174 -6.26 2.18 10.21
C PHE A 174 -7.03 1.08 10.93
N GLN A 175 -7.38 0.04 10.20
CA GLN A 175 -8.04 -1.13 10.77
C GLN A 175 -7.01 -2.02 11.49
N THR A 176 -7.17 -2.19 12.78
CA THR A 176 -6.23 -2.96 13.62
C THR A 176 -6.55 -4.46 13.65
N ASP A 177 -7.70 -4.86 13.11
CA ASP A 177 -8.11 -6.25 12.93
C ASP A 177 -7.64 -6.86 11.59
N LEU A 178 -7.08 -6.02 10.68
CA LEU A 178 -6.37 -6.46 9.50
C LEU A 178 -4.87 -6.53 9.80
N ARG A 179 -4.26 -7.66 9.50
CA ARG A 179 -2.80 -7.86 9.60
C ARG A 179 -2.09 -7.60 8.28
N TYR A 180 -2.86 -7.50 7.20
CA TYR A 180 -2.39 -7.21 5.86
C TYR A 180 -3.41 -6.35 5.13
N GLY A 181 -2.91 -5.32 4.40
CA GLY A 181 -3.74 -4.43 3.58
C GLY A 181 -4.45 -3.31 4.34
N GLU A 182 -4.09 -3.07 5.61
CA GLU A 182 -4.58 -1.94 6.40
C GLU A 182 -4.24 -0.60 5.76
N ASP A 183 -3.02 -0.49 5.17
CA ASP A 183 -2.54 0.68 4.47
C ASP A 183 -3.36 0.96 3.21
N LEU A 184 -3.54 -0.05 2.36
CA LEU A 184 -4.36 0.07 1.16
C LEU A 184 -5.81 0.45 1.51
N THR A 185 -6.36 -0.16 2.56
CA THR A 185 -7.72 0.15 3.01
C THR A 185 -7.84 1.61 3.43
N PHE A 186 -6.92 2.11 4.27
CA PHE A 186 -6.89 3.51 4.68
C PHE A 186 -6.74 4.45 3.49
N CYS A 187 -5.82 4.16 2.57
CA CYS A 187 -5.59 4.95 1.36
C CYS A 187 -6.83 5.03 0.47
N MET A 188 -7.49 3.90 0.20
CA MET A 188 -8.66 3.87 -0.66
C MET A 188 -9.86 4.60 -0.04
N GLU A 189 -10.10 4.44 1.27
CA GLU A 189 -11.13 5.20 1.97
C GLU A 189 -10.83 6.70 1.93
N TYR A 190 -9.59 7.12 2.17
CA TYR A 190 -9.21 8.52 2.03
C TYR A 190 -9.45 9.04 0.60
N ILE A 191 -9.05 8.29 -0.42
CA ILE A 191 -9.22 8.67 -1.83
C ILE A 191 -10.71 8.79 -2.19
N ARG A 192 -11.58 7.89 -1.68
CA ARG A 192 -13.04 8.00 -1.87
C ARG A 192 -13.57 9.32 -1.32
N HIS A 193 -13.23 9.65 -0.08
CA HIS A 193 -13.62 10.91 0.56
C HIS A 193 -13.02 12.13 -0.13
N TRP A 194 -11.77 12.04 -0.61
CA TRP A 194 -11.15 13.08 -1.41
C TRP A 194 -11.96 13.38 -2.67
N PHE A 195 -12.32 12.36 -3.45
CA PHE A 195 -13.11 12.54 -4.66
C PHE A 195 -14.58 12.92 -4.42
N ALA A 196 -15.09 12.72 -3.24
CA ALA A 196 -16.42 13.18 -2.82
C ALA A 196 -16.40 14.63 -2.30
N ALA A 197 -15.24 15.16 -1.93
CA ALA A 197 -15.11 16.52 -1.42
C ALA A 197 -15.37 17.55 -2.54
N PRO A 198 -16.10 18.66 -2.25
CA PRO A 198 -16.31 19.74 -3.20
C PRO A 198 -14.99 20.31 -3.71
N GLY A 199 -14.88 20.50 -5.02
CA GLY A 199 -13.70 21.09 -5.67
C GLY A 199 -12.55 20.11 -5.91
N SER A 200 -12.68 18.83 -5.56
CA SER A 200 -11.62 17.84 -5.88
C SER A 200 -11.45 17.66 -7.41
N GLU A 201 -10.22 17.82 -7.87
CA GLU A 201 -9.84 17.68 -9.29
C GLU A 201 -9.04 16.40 -9.59
N GLY A 202 -8.89 15.50 -8.59
CA GLY A 202 -8.19 14.24 -8.73
C GLY A 202 -6.83 14.19 -8.06
N VAL A 203 -5.85 13.59 -8.71
CA VAL A 203 -4.51 13.31 -8.20
C VAL A 203 -3.46 14.04 -9.02
N ALA A 204 -2.46 14.61 -8.36
CA ALA A 204 -1.21 15.10 -8.94
C ALA A 204 -0.09 14.13 -8.55
N PHE A 205 0.44 13.41 -9.51
CA PHE A 205 1.47 12.39 -9.29
C PHE A 205 2.84 12.89 -9.71
N CYS A 206 3.76 12.95 -8.76
CA CYS A 206 5.17 13.23 -8.99
C CYS A 206 5.91 11.94 -9.33
N ARG A 207 6.38 11.80 -10.57
CA ARG A 207 7.11 10.62 -11.01
C ARG A 207 8.57 10.59 -10.53
N ALA A 208 9.09 11.72 -10.08
CA ALA A 208 10.42 11.75 -9.45
C ALA A 208 10.38 10.95 -8.13
N PRO A 209 11.31 10.01 -7.89
CA PRO A 209 11.35 9.25 -6.66
C PRO A 209 11.81 10.16 -5.50
N LEU A 210 10.86 10.47 -4.62
CA LEU A 210 11.05 11.33 -3.45
C LEU A 210 11.10 10.53 -2.13
N TYR A 211 11.07 9.21 -2.20
CA TYR A 211 11.05 8.30 -1.07
C TYR A 211 11.99 7.15 -1.32
N TYR A 212 12.84 6.82 -0.35
CA TYR A 212 13.66 5.62 -0.37
C TYR A 212 13.00 4.54 0.49
N TYR A 213 12.70 3.42 -0.13
CA TYR A 213 12.14 2.23 0.50
C TYR A 213 13.22 1.20 0.80
N GLU A 214 13.39 0.83 2.07
CA GLU A 214 14.40 -0.12 2.51
C GLU A 214 13.97 -1.57 2.24
N THR A 215 14.70 -2.27 1.40
CA THR A 215 14.45 -3.68 1.06
C THR A 215 15.34 -4.67 1.82
N GLY A 216 16.39 -4.19 2.50
CA GLY A 216 17.34 -5.01 3.27
C GLY A 216 16.92 -5.31 4.71
N ASN A 217 15.70 -4.97 5.11
CA ASN A 217 15.18 -5.24 6.45
C ASN A 217 14.50 -6.61 6.53
N GLU A 218 15.26 -7.67 6.85
CA GLU A 218 14.72 -9.03 7.02
C GLU A 218 13.71 -9.15 8.17
N ALA A 219 13.70 -8.21 9.11
CA ALA A 219 12.71 -8.13 10.20
C ALA A 219 11.43 -7.40 9.79
N SER A 220 11.33 -6.92 8.55
CA SER A 220 10.15 -6.24 8.03
C SER A 220 8.92 -7.17 8.10
N ILE A 221 7.79 -6.58 8.49
CA ILE A 221 6.49 -7.27 8.54
C ILE A 221 6.11 -7.87 7.17
N THR A 222 6.60 -7.30 6.08
CA THR A 222 6.37 -7.76 4.71
C THR A 222 6.96 -9.16 4.47
N TYR A 223 8.07 -9.51 5.12
CA TYR A 223 8.73 -10.81 5.00
C TYR A 223 8.20 -11.86 5.99
N LEU A 224 7.50 -11.44 7.04
CA LEU A 224 7.00 -12.36 8.04
C LEU A 224 5.70 -13.02 7.58
N TYR A 225 5.67 -14.35 7.63
CA TYR A 225 4.49 -15.15 7.40
C TYR A 225 3.35 -14.77 8.35
N LYS A 226 2.15 -14.53 7.81
CA LYS A 226 0.94 -14.21 8.58
C LYS A 226 -0.10 -15.34 8.46
N PRO A 227 -0.47 -16.01 9.56
CA PRO A 227 -1.45 -17.11 9.53
C PRO A 227 -2.83 -16.75 8.95
N CYS A 228 -3.22 -15.47 9.02
CA CYS A 228 -4.52 -14.98 8.51
C CYS A 228 -4.44 -14.40 7.09
N TYR A 229 -3.35 -14.61 6.37
CA TYR A 229 -3.09 -13.96 5.08
C TYR A 229 -4.23 -14.15 4.07
N CYS A 230 -4.72 -15.39 3.89
CA CYS A 230 -5.80 -15.65 2.93
C CYS A 230 -7.13 -15.01 3.35
N GLU A 231 -7.43 -14.96 4.64
CA GLU A 231 -8.64 -14.32 5.15
C GLU A 231 -8.62 -12.81 4.89
N ASP A 232 -7.49 -12.14 5.19
CA ASP A 232 -7.31 -10.71 4.93
C ASP A 232 -7.37 -10.43 3.43
N GLU A 233 -6.77 -11.27 2.59
CA GLU A 233 -6.85 -11.14 1.13
C GLU A 233 -8.28 -11.31 0.59
N VAL A 234 -9.07 -12.20 1.14
CA VAL A 234 -10.50 -12.35 0.79
C VAL A 234 -11.27 -11.09 1.18
N ARG A 235 -11.05 -10.55 2.39
CA ARG A 235 -11.68 -9.31 2.87
C ARG A 235 -11.30 -8.13 1.98
N LEU A 236 -10.00 -7.99 1.67
CA LEU A 236 -9.48 -6.93 0.82
C LEU A 236 -10.01 -7.04 -0.61
N THR A 237 -10.06 -8.26 -1.18
CA THR A 237 -10.65 -8.52 -2.50
C THR A 237 -12.10 -8.04 -2.56
N GLY A 238 -12.92 -8.33 -1.53
CA GLY A 238 -14.30 -7.86 -1.47
C GLY A 238 -14.41 -6.34 -1.53
N ARG A 239 -13.54 -5.63 -0.81
CA ARG A 239 -13.49 -4.16 -0.84
C ARG A 239 -13.04 -3.61 -2.18
N LEU A 240 -11.97 -4.19 -2.76
CA LEU A 240 -11.47 -3.79 -4.07
C LEU A 240 -12.53 -3.97 -5.16
N LEU A 241 -13.27 -5.06 -5.15
CA LEU A 241 -14.39 -5.25 -6.06
C LEU A 241 -15.46 -4.16 -5.90
N GLY A 242 -15.81 -3.78 -4.67
CA GLY A 242 -16.73 -2.69 -4.38
C GLY A 242 -16.21 -1.34 -4.89
N TRP A 243 -15.01 -0.94 -4.45
CA TRP A 243 -14.42 0.35 -4.85
C TRP A 243 -14.28 0.51 -6.37
N PHE A 244 -13.83 -0.54 -7.07
CA PHE A 244 -13.62 -0.47 -8.52
C PHE A 244 -14.88 -0.77 -9.35
N SER A 245 -15.99 -1.17 -8.74
CA SER A 245 -17.30 -1.20 -9.41
C SER A 245 -18.09 0.09 -9.22
N GLU A 246 -18.05 0.66 -8.03
CA GLU A 246 -18.92 1.77 -7.61
C GLU A 246 -18.22 3.13 -7.70
N ASP A 247 -17.03 3.25 -7.08
CA ASP A 247 -16.34 4.53 -6.92
C ASP A 247 -15.37 4.85 -8.06
N PHE A 248 -14.64 3.85 -8.54
CA PHE A 248 -13.55 4.03 -9.50
C PHE A 248 -13.65 3.02 -10.66
N PRO A 249 -14.65 3.14 -11.54
CA PRO A 249 -14.90 2.13 -12.57
C PRO A 249 -13.68 1.93 -13.48
N LEU A 250 -13.24 0.68 -13.59
CA LEU A 250 -12.10 0.28 -14.41
C LEU A 250 -12.35 0.53 -15.89
N GLN A 251 -11.37 1.11 -16.54
CA GLN A 251 -11.37 1.21 -18.01
C GLN A 251 -11.11 -0.17 -18.64
N THR A 252 -11.54 -0.37 -19.87
CA THR A 252 -11.41 -1.67 -20.55
C THR A 252 -9.98 -2.26 -20.49
N PRO A 253 -8.90 -1.48 -20.71
CA PRO A 253 -7.53 -2.03 -20.61
C PRO A 253 -7.12 -2.49 -19.21
N GLU A 254 -7.79 -1.95 -18.15
CA GLU A 254 -7.46 -2.22 -16.75
C GLU A 254 -8.19 -3.43 -16.18
N GLN A 255 -9.33 -3.81 -16.76
CA GLN A 255 -10.20 -4.87 -16.25
C GLN A 255 -9.46 -6.21 -16.15
N ALA A 256 -8.87 -6.66 -17.24
CA ALA A 256 -8.18 -7.94 -17.27
C ALA A 256 -7.00 -8.00 -16.28
N PRO A 257 -6.06 -7.03 -16.26
CA PRO A 257 -4.99 -6.96 -15.26
C PRO A 257 -5.50 -6.97 -13.83
N PHE A 258 -6.55 -6.21 -13.52
CA PHE A 258 -7.14 -6.14 -12.19
C PHE A 258 -7.67 -7.50 -11.71
N PHE A 259 -8.48 -8.18 -12.51
CA PHE A 259 -9.02 -9.48 -12.14
C PHE A 259 -7.96 -10.56 -12.07
N ILE A 260 -6.96 -10.53 -12.94
CA ILE A 260 -5.79 -11.42 -12.86
C ILE A 260 -5.04 -11.19 -11.56
N HIS A 261 -4.82 -9.93 -11.18
CA HIS A 261 -4.17 -9.58 -9.91
C HIS A 261 -4.92 -10.19 -8.72
N LEU A 262 -6.23 -10.00 -8.61
CA LEU A 262 -7.03 -10.54 -7.51
C LEU A 262 -7.02 -12.08 -7.48
N LEU A 263 -7.18 -12.74 -8.62
CA LEU A 263 -7.13 -14.20 -8.70
C LEU A 263 -5.77 -14.76 -8.25
N ARG A 264 -4.68 -14.09 -8.61
CA ARG A 264 -3.31 -14.44 -8.18
C ARG A 264 -3.12 -14.31 -6.68
N THR A 265 -3.63 -13.24 -6.11
CA THR A 265 -3.54 -12.96 -4.68
C THR A 265 -4.28 -14.02 -3.87
N ILE A 266 -5.52 -14.32 -4.25
CA ILE A 266 -6.29 -15.42 -3.63
C ILE A 266 -5.59 -16.76 -3.79
N ALA A 267 -5.05 -17.09 -4.97
CA ALA A 267 -4.33 -18.35 -5.17
C ALA A 267 -3.07 -18.44 -4.29
N GLY A 268 -2.37 -17.34 -4.08
CA GLY A 268 -1.27 -17.22 -3.11
C GLY A 268 -1.74 -17.51 -1.69
N GLY A 269 -2.83 -16.89 -1.24
CA GLY A 269 -3.44 -17.11 0.06
C GLY A 269 -3.85 -18.57 0.27
N LEU A 270 -4.48 -19.22 -0.72
CA LEU A 270 -4.82 -20.64 -0.64
C LEU A 270 -3.59 -21.55 -0.45
N SER A 271 -2.43 -21.16 -1.00
CA SER A 271 -1.18 -21.91 -0.80
C SER A 271 -0.67 -21.81 0.63
N VAL A 272 -0.91 -20.68 1.26
CA VAL A 272 -0.60 -20.43 2.68
C VAL A 272 -1.54 -21.22 3.58
N ASP A 273 -2.84 -21.24 3.28
CA ASP A 273 -3.81 -22.05 4.00
C ASP A 273 -3.43 -23.53 4.02
N LEU A 274 -3.10 -24.10 2.85
CA LEU A 274 -2.75 -25.52 2.75
C LEU A 274 -1.51 -25.92 3.56
N ALA A 275 -0.68 -24.98 3.97
CA ALA A 275 0.47 -25.23 4.84
C ALA A 275 0.10 -25.34 6.34
N GLN A 276 -1.17 -25.04 6.70
CA GLN A 276 -1.65 -25.07 8.09
C GLN A 276 -2.20 -26.47 8.48
N PRO A 277 -2.28 -26.77 9.78
CA PRO A 277 -3.15 -27.83 10.27
C PRO A 277 -4.58 -27.61 9.73
N ASP A 278 -5.25 -28.67 9.27
CA ASP A 278 -6.56 -28.59 8.61
C ASP A 278 -6.64 -27.69 7.37
N GLY A 279 -5.47 -27.40 6.76
CA GLY A 279 -5.31 -26.41 5.69
C GLY A 279 -6.18 -26.66 4.47
N TYR A 280 -6.55 -27.93 4.16
CA TYR A 280 -7.46 -28.21 3.05
C TYR A 280 -8.89 -27.70 3.31
N ALA A 281 -9.40 -27.89 4.52
CA ALA A 281 -10.73 -27.41 4.91
C ALA A 281 -10.77 -25.88 4.90
N LEU A 282 -9.71 -25.23 5.41
CA LEU A 282 -9.54 -23.78 5.43
C LEU A 282 -9.49 -23.20 4.00
N ALA A 283 -8.61 -23.71 3.16
CA ALA A 283 -8.49 -23.27 1.76
C ALA A 283 -9.77 -23.48 0.97
N ARG A 284 -10.48 -24.60 1.20
CA ARG A 284 -11.79 -24.85 0.58
C ARG A 284 -12.82 -23.82 1.03
N ARG A 285 -12.88 -23.49 2.31
CA ARG A 285 -13.79 -22.46 2.86
C ARG A 285 -13.54 -21.11 2.18
N HIS A 286 -12.29 -20.69 2.07
CA HIS A 286 -11.95 -19.42 1.40
C HIS A 286 -12.28 -19.46 -0.09
N LEU A 287 -11.96 -20.54 -0.79
CA LEU A 287 -12.27 -20.66 -2.21
C LEU A 287 -13.77 -20.61 -2.50
N THR A 288 -14.60 -21.15 -1.61
CA THR A 288 -16.06 -21.21 -1.81
C THR A 288 -16.83 -20.07 -1.16
N CYS A 289 -16.14 -19.11 -0.51
CA CYS A 289 -16.80 -17.97 0.13
C CYS A 289 -17.45 -17.03 -0.92
N PRO A 290 -18.49 -16.26 -0.53
CA PRO A 290 -19.23 -15.40 -1.45
C PRO A 290 -18.33 -14.40 -2.21
N THR A 291 -17.34 -13.82 -1.55
CA THR A 291 -16.39 -12.85 -2.15
C THR A 291 -15.62 -13.45 -3.32
N VAL A 292 -15.03 -14.66 -3.13
CA VAL A 292 -14.27 -15.34 -4.18
C VAL A 292 -15.18 -15.84 -5.29
N GLN A 293 -16.38 -16.30 -4.97
CA GLN A 293 -17.36 -16.69 -5.99
C GLN A 293 -17.83 -15.50 -6.82
N ASN A 294 -18.02 -14.33 -6.22
CA ASN A 294 -18.31 -13.08 -6.92
C ASN A 294 -17.14 -12.65 -7.83
N LEU A 295 -15.89 -12.71 -7.34
CA LEU A 295 -14.70 -12.48 -8.13
C LEU A 295 -14.66 -13.38 -9.38
N LEU A 296 -14.89 -14.68 -9.19
CA LEU A 296 -14.89 -15.66 -10.30
C LEU A 296 -16.02 -15.42 -11.31
N ALA A 297 -17.19 -14.98 -10.85
CA ALA A 297 -18.31 -14.62 -11.71
C ALA A 297 -18.01 -13.38 -12.57
N GLN A 298 -17.49 -12.33 -11.97
CA GLN A 298 -17.10 -11.11 -12.68
C GLN A 298 -15.95 -11.37 -13.67
N ALA A 299 -14.93 -12.13 -13.26
CA ALA A 299 -13.82 -12.52 -14.12
C ALA A 299 -14.24 -13.40 -15.31
N ALA A 300 -15.36 -14.07 -15.26
CA ALA A 300 -15.86 -14.95 -16.34
C ALA A 300 -16.20 -14.19 -17.63
N GLY A 301 -16.59 -12.90 -17.51
CA GLY A 301 -16.93 -12.06 -18.67
C GLY A 301 -15.70 -11.38 -19.30
N ILE A 302 -14.51 -11.59 -18.73
CA ILE A 302 -13.30 -10.90 -19.15
C ILE A 302 -12.49 -11.81 -20.07
N ASP A 303 -12.22 -11.31 -21.26
CA ASP A 303 -11.46 -12.03 -22.28
C ASP A 303 -9.94 -11.91 -21.99
N ALA A 304 -9.51 -12.60 -20.94
CA ALA A 304 -8.10 -12.70 -20.58
C ALA A 304 -7.75 -14.10 -20.08
N TYR A 305 -6.61 -14.61 -20.55
CA TYR A 305 -6.11 -15.89 -20.05
C TYR A 305 -5.46 -15.72 -18.68
N THR A 306 -5.89 -16.54 -17.72
CA THR A 306 -5.19 -16.76 -16.45
C THR A 306 -5.27 -18.24 -16.04
N PRO A 307 -4.15 -18.86 -15.61
CA PRO A 307 -4.16 -20.25 -15.18
C PRO A 307 -4.96 -20.49 -13.90
N PHE A 308 -5.28 -19.42 -13.15
CA PHE A 308 -5.97 -19.51 -11.85
C PHE A 308 -7.48 -19.69 -11.99
N TRP A 309 -8.11 -19.08 -12.99
CA TRP A 309 -9.56 -18.97 -13.07
C TRP A 309 -10.27 -20.31 -13.14
N LEU A 310 -9.84 -21.21 -14.07
CA LEU A 310 -10.51 -22.51 -14.27
C LEU A 310 -10.37 -23.44 -13.04
N PRO A 311 -9.16 -23.64 -12.46
CA PRO A 311 -9.01 -24.44 -11.24
C PRO A 311 -9.85 -23.91 -10.07
N MET A 312 -9.86 -22.58 -9.87
CA MET A 312 -10.63 -21.95 -8.78
C MET A 312 -12.13 -22.11 -9.02
N ARG A 313 -12.61 -21.87 -10.24
CA ARG A 313 -14.03 -22.05 -10.61
C ARG A 313 -14.50 -23.49 -10.45
N ARG A 314 -13.65 -24.48 -10.72
CA ARG A 314 -13.94 -25.90 -10.55
C ARG A 314 -13.77 -26.41 -9.12
N GLY A 315 -13.37 -25.53 -8.20
CA GLY A 315 -13.13 -25.91 -6.80
C GLY A 315 -11.91 -26.81 -6.61
N TRP A 316 -10.96 -26.82 -7.54
CA TRP A 316 -9.73 -27.61 -7.46
C TRP A 316 -8.72 -26.95 -6.51
N VAL A 317 -9.00 -27.01 -5.22
CA VAL A 317 -8.24 -26.33 -4.15
C VAL A 317 -6.74 -26.55 -4.26
N ARG A 318 -6.30 -27.81 -4.35
CA ARG A 318 -4.86 -28.15 -4.40
C ARG A 318 -4.17 -27.61 -5.63
N LEU A 319 -4.83 -27.65 -6.79
CA LEU A 319 -4.25 -27.11 -8.03
C LEU A 319 -4.21 -25.59 -8.00
N SER A 320 -5.25 -24.93 -7.50
CA SER A 320 -5.29 -23.47 -7.33
C SER A 320 -4.16 -22.98 -6.43
N ALA A 321 -3.97 -23.63 -5.29
CA ALA A 321 -2.90 -23.32 -4.35
C ALA A 321 -1.50 -23.64 -4.89
N LEU A 322 -1.34 -24.75 -5.63
CA LEU A 322 -0.06 -25.11 -6.27
C LEU A 322 0.36 -24.06 -7.30
N LEU A 323 -0.57 -23.59 -8.11
CA LEU A 323 -0.33 -22.51 -9.08
C LEU A 323 0.06 -21.20 -8.36
N GLY A 324 -0.61 -20.86 -7.26
CA GLY A 324 -0.27 -19.73 -6.41
C GLY A 324 1.15 -19.85 -5.84
N ARG A 325 1.49 -21.00 -5.28
CA ARG A 325 2.84 -21.27 -4.75
C ARG A 325 3.92 -21.20 -5.83
N TRP A 326 3.69 -21.79 -6.99
CA TRP A 326 4.66 -21.73 -8.10
C TRP A 326 4.87 -20.29 -8.59
N ARG A 327 3.84 -19.49 -8.60
CA ARG A 327 3.94 -18.06 -8.97
C ARG A 327 4.78 -17.30 -7.94
N LEU A 328 4.51 -17.47 -6.63
CA LEU A 328 5.24 -16.81 -5.55
C LEU A 328 6.72 -17.19 -5.52
N SER A 329 7.05 -18.43 -5.84
CA SER A 329 8.44 -18.92 -5.87
C SER A 329 9.20 -18.60 -7.16
N GLY A 330 8.60 -17.90 -8.12
CA GLY A 330 9.21 -17.64 -9.42
C GLY A 330 9.49 -18.91 -10.25
N SER A 331 8.77 -20.00 -9.99
CA SER A 331 9.02 -21.33 -10.57
C SER A 331 8.93 -21.32 -12.09
N ARG A 332 9.93 -21.96 -12.76
CA ARG A 332 9.91 -22.20 -14.22
C ARG A 332 8.69 -23.01 -14.67
N TRP A 333 8.13 -23.86 -13.80
CA TRP A 333 6.91 -24.61 -14.08
C TRP A 333 5.69 -23.71 -14.21
N TYR A 334 5.58 -22.67 -13.40
CA TYR A 334 4.52 -21.66 -13.55
C TYR A 334 4.57 -21.03 -14.95
N HIS A 335 5.74 -20.59 -15.41
CA HIS A 335 5.91 -20.00 -16.74
C HIS A 335 5.53 -20.99 -17.85
N ARG A 336 5.92 -22.27 -17.73
CA ARG A 336 5.56 -23.30 -18.72
C ARG A 336 4.04 -23.53 -18.77
N VAL A 337 3.37 -23.67 -17.64
CA VAL A 337 1.90 -23.82 -17.57
C VAL A 337 1.20 -22.59 -18.13
N TYR A 338 1.67 -21.40 -17.75
CA TYR A 338 1.14 -20.14 -18.27
C TYR A 338 1.22 -20.06 -19.79
N TRP A 339 2.39 -20.28 -20.36
CA TRP A 339 2.60 -20.17 -21.81
C TRP A 339 1.86 -21.27 -22.61
N ALA A 340 1.83 -22.49 -22.13
CA ALA A 340 1.07 -23.57 -22.77
C ALA A 340 -0.43 -23.25 -22.81
N GLY A 341 -0.98 -22.82 -21.68
CA GLY A 341 -2.39 -22.42 -21.60
C GLY A 341 -2.72 -21.18 -22.42
N TYR A 342 -1.80 -20.19 -22.42
CA TYR A 342 -1.93 -19.00 -23.27
C TYR A 342 -1.98 -19.36 -24.76
N HIS A 343 -1.10 -20.23 -25.24
CA HIS A 343 -1.12 -20.70 -26.63
C HIS A 343 -2.45 -21.37 -27.00
N LEU A 344 -2.98 -22.25 -26.14
CA LEU A 344 -4.29 -22.86 -26.36
C LEU A 344 -5.43 -21.83 -26.38
N HIS A 345 -5.40 -20.85 -25.49
CA HIS A 345 -6.37 -19.75 -25.46
C HIS A 345 -6.28 -18.90 -26.74
N SER A 346 -5.05 -18.52 -27.13
CA SER A 346 -4.80 -17.75 -28.37
C SER A 346 -5.28 -18.47 -29.63
N LEU A 347 -5.05 -19.77 -29.73
CA LEU A 347 -5.57 -20.60 -30.82
C LEU A 347 -7.09 -20.61 -30.87
N ARG A 348 -7.75 -20.65 -29.68
CA ARG A 348 -9.21 -20.67 -29.58
C ARG A 348 -9.87 -19.34 -29.87
N THR A 349 -9.24 -18.23 -29.47
CA THR A 349 -9.83 -16.88 -29.53
C THR A 349 -9.30 -16.01 -30.66
N GLY A 350 -8.20 -16.41 -31.33
CA GLY A 350 -7.52 -15.62 -32.35
C GLY A 350 -6.73 -14.42 -31.81
N LYS A 351 -6.66 -14.21 -30.49
CA LYS A 351 -5.98 -13.08 -29.87
C LYS A 351 -4.52 -13.38 -29.58
N LYS A 352 -3.61 -12.45 -29.98
CA LYS A 352 -2.16 -12.65 -29.97
C LYS A 352 -1.37 -11.90 -28.88
N SER A 353 -2.02 -11.16 -27.99
CA SER A 353 -1.27 -10.38 -26.97
C SER A 353 -1.48 -10.97 -25.59
N PRO A 354 -0.43 -11.50 -24.93
CA PRO A 354 -0.51 -11.87 -23.52
C PRO A 354 -0.59 -10.58 -22.67
N VAL A 355 -1.44 -10.57 -21.66
CA VAL A 355 -1.31 -9.61 -20.57
C VAL A 355 -0.16 -10.10 -19.70
N ILE A 356 1.06 -9.61 -19.97
CA ILE A 356 2.24 -9.88 -19.15
C ILE A 356 2.17 -8.91 -17.97
N LEU A 357 1.90 -9.45 -16.79
CA LEU A 357 2.00 -8.75 -15.51
C LEU A 357 3.10 -9.39 -14.67
#